data_6f437be2ba64cd1a74038b35c610edb0
#
_entry.id   6f437be2ba64cd1a74038b35c610edb0
#
_cell.length_a   1.000
_cell.length_b   1.000
_cell.length_c   1.000
_cell.angle_alpha   90.00
_cell.angle_beta   90.00
_cell.angle_gamma   90.00
#
_symmetry.space_group_name_H-M   'P 1'
#
loop_
_entity.id
_entity.type
_entity.pdbx_description
1 polymer ?
#
loop_
_entity_poly.entity_id
_entity_poly.type
_entity_poly.pdbx_seq_one_letter_code
_entity_poly.pdbx_strand_id
1 'polypeptide(L)'
;HIITGRYWLDNRPNDLHWTLSDTGWAQAAWTHFYAPWNMGAAIFVWDMRGRFEAYDTLKMLEKYPITTFFAPPTAYRMLVLENLDDFSLTSLRHCTGAGEALNPEVIDVWKKGTGHHIWEGYGQTETVLCVATFPGMKAKPGSMGVAAPGFKMAIVDEDGEELPIGEEGEIAISIKPDFPVGLFDGYWKNAEANNKCFRGRWYYTGDRGYVDEDGYYWFVGRADDVIISSSYRIGPFEVESALVEHDSVAEAAVIGKPDPIRGEIVKAYVVLTTKEPPSQQLKLELQNHVKSVTAPYKYPREIDFVEELPKTISGKIRRAELRDIEKAK
;
A
#
# COMPACT_ATOMS: atom_id res chain seq x y z
N HIS A 1 5.18 -14.25 -13.68
CA HIS A 1 5.62 -12.89 -13.97
C HIS A 1 5.11 -12.33 -15.30
N ILE A 2 4.72 -13.18 -16.27
CA ILE A 2 4.13 -12.75 -17.56
C ILE A 2 2.84 -11.96 -17.31
N ILE A 3 1.96 -12.43 -16.42
CA ILE A 3 0.72 -11.72 -16.06
C ILE A 3 1.05 -10.33 -15.51
N THR A 4 1.97 -10.24 -14.54
CA THR A 4 2.42 -8.98 -13.96
C THR A 4 2.99 -8.04 -15.02
N GLY A 5 3.94 -8.51 -15.84
CA GLY A 5 4.63 -7.70 -16.84
C GLY A 5 3.69 -7.20 -17.94
N ARG A 6 2.86 -8.09 -18.47
CA ARG A 6 2.03 -7.80 -19.64
C ARG A 6 0.77 -6.99 -19.29
N TYR A 7 0.09 -7.34 -18.21
CA TYR A 7 -1.25 -6.84 -17.95
C TYR A 7 -1.29 -5.75 -16.88
N TRP A 8 -0.33 -5.70 -15.96
CA TRP A 8 -0.30 -4.68 -14.93
C TRP A 8 0.80 -3.64 -15.13
N LEU A 9 2.07 -4.06 -15.32
CA LEU A 9 3.16 -3.12 -15.63
C LEU A 9 3.05 -2.59 -17.07
N ASP A 10 2.21 -3.21 -17.90
CA ASP A 10 2.03 -2.91 -19.34
C ASP A 10 3.37 -2.79 -20.09
N ASN A 11 4.33 -3.66 -19.72
CA ASN A 11 5.63 -3.68 -20.37
C ASN A 11 5.54 -4.23 -21.79
N ARG A 12 6.26 -3.60 -22.70
CA ARG A 12 6.31 -3.93 -24.15
C ARG A 12 7.76 -4.03 -24.60
N PRO A 13 8.04 -4.78 -25.68
CA PRO A 13 9.34 -4.66 -26.36
C PRO A 13 9.62 -3.19 -26.66
N ASN A 14 10.83 -2.71 -26.44
CA ASN A 14 11.29 -1.32 -26.55
C ASN A 14 10.92 -0.39 -25.38
N ASP A 15 10.22 -0.83 -24.36
CA ASP A 15 10.08 -0.05 -23.13
C ASP A 15 11.42 0.00 -22.37
N LEU A 16 11.63 1.11 -21.67
CA LEU A 16 12.60 1.24 -20.60
C LEU A 16 11.82 1.29 -19.29
N HIS A 17 11.89 0.20 -18.53
CA HIS A 17 11.18 0.06 -17.26
C HIS A 17 12.08 0.42 -16.08
N TRP A 18 11.54 1.17 -15.14
CA TRP A 18 12.20 1.43 -13.86
C TRP A 18 11.32 1.01 -12.68
N THR A 19 11.84 0.09 -11.88
CA THR A 19 11.31 -0.22 -10.55
C THR A 19 12.17 0.46 -9.50
N LEU A 20 11.59 1.37 -8.75
CA LEU A 20 12.19 2.00 -7.58
C LEU A 20 12.00 1.07 -6.37
N SER A 21 12.97 0.20 -6.13
CA SER A 21 12.94 -0.77 -5.02
C SER A 21 14.36 -1.16 -4.62
N ASP A 22 14.54 -1.45 -3.34
CA ASP A 22 15.79 -2.01 -2.82
C ASP A 22 15.96 -3.47 -3.26
N THR A 23 17.18 -3.87 -3.60
CA THR A 23 17.51 -5.23 -4.08
C THR A 23 17.34 -6.32 -3.00
N GLY A 24 17.20 -5.94 -1.74
CA GLY A 24 16.86 -6.84 -0.63
C GLY A 24 15.39 -7.27 -0.60
N TRP A 25 14.55 -6.71 -1.47
CA TRP A 25 13.13 -7.03 -1.56
C TRP A 25 12.81 -7.91 -2.76
N ALA A 26 11.90 -8.86 -2.59
CA ALA A 26 11.40 -9.70 -3.68
C ALA A 26 10.82 -8.85 -4.84
N GLN A 27 10.27 -7.68 -4.54
CA GLN A 27 9.77 -6.71 -5.52
C GLN A 27 10.84 -6.35 -6.58
N ALA A 28 12.10 -6.16 -6.18
CA ALA A 28 13.18 -5.90 -7.12
C ALA A 28 13.40 -7.07 -8.09
N ALA A 29 13.26 -8.31 -7.65
CA ALA A 29 13.36 -9.45 -8.55
C ALA A 29 12.14 -9.53 -9.49
N TRP A 30 10.94 -9.32 -8.98
CA TRP A 30 9.71 -9.59 -9.74
C TRP A 30 9.35 -8.50 -10.71
N THR A 31 9.29 -7.24 -10.26
CA THR A 31 8.88 -6.12 -11.11
C THR A 31 10.06 -5.48 -11.84
N HIS A 32 11.30 -5.65 -11.38
CA HIS A 32 12.47 -5.09 -12.06
C HIS A 32 13.10 -6.05 -13.07
N PHE A 33 13.21 -7.35 -12.72
CA PHE A 33 13.88 -8.32 -13.61
C PHE A 33 12.88 -9.21 -14.35
N TYR A 34 12.16 -10.06 -13.62
CA TYR A 34 11.41 -11.14 -14.25
C TYR A 34 10.24 -10.65 -15.09
N ALA A 35 9.49 -9.67 -14.62
CA ALA A 35 8.33 -9.19 -15.36
C ALA A 35 8.73 -8.46 -16.65
N PRO A 36 9.58 -7.39 -16.64
CA PRO A 36 9.94 -6.67 -17.86
C PRO A 36 10.77 -7.52 -18.85
N TRP A 37 11.68 -8.36 -18.37
CA TRP A 37 12.47 -9.22 -19.28
C TRP A 37 11.62 -10.27 -19.99
N ASN A 38 10.61 -10.84 -19.33
CA ASN A 38 9.66 -11.71 -20.03
C ASN A 38 8.87 -10.98 -21.13
N MET A 39 8.77 -9.65 -21.06
CA MET A 39 8.12 -8.82 -22.07
C MET A 39 9.08 -8.25 -23.12
N GLY A 40 10.38 -8.52 -23.00
CA GLY A 40 11.40 -7.97 -23.89
C GLY A 40 11.71 -6.49 -23.66
N ALA A 41 11.34 -5.95 -22.50
CA ALA A 41 11.64 -4.59 -22.11
C ALA A 41 13.06 -4.47 -21.54
N ALA A 42 13.70 -3.32 -21.75
CA ALA A 42 14.92 -2.94 -21.06
C ALA A 42 14.60 -2.48 -19.63
N ILE A 43 15.58 -2.60 -18.74
CA ILE A 43 15.48 -2.10 -17.36
C ILE A 43 16.42 -0.94 -17.13
N PHE A 44 15.97 0.09 -16.41
CA PHE A 44 16.79 1.19 -15.96
C PHE A 44 17.31 0.88 -14.56
N VAL A 45 18.62 0.87 -14.39
CA VAL A 45 19.30 0.62 -13.12
C VAL A 45 20.05 1.88 -12.69
N TRP A 46 19.76 2.34 -11.49
CA TRP A 46 20.44 3.47 -10.87
C TRP A 46 21.10 3.06 -9.55
N ASP A 47 22.43 3.22 -9.45
CA ASP A 47 23.17 3.05 -8.19
C ASP A 47 22.91 4.27 -7.28
N MET A 48 21.74 4.30 -6.66
CA MET A 48 21.37 5.32 -5.71
C MET A 48 22.04 5.05 -4.36
N ARG A 49 22.92 5.96 -3.95
CA ARG A 49 23.64 5.87 -2.69
C ARG A 49 23.11 6.92 -1.72
N GLY A 50 22.88 6.51 -0.48
CA GLY A 50 22.36 7.41 0.54
C GLY A 50 20.84 7.31 0.76
N ARG A 51 20.24 8.41 1.19
CA ARG A 51 18.78 8.49 1.39
C ARG A 51 18.07 8.66 0.05
N PHE A 52 16.80 8.26 0.02
CA PHE A 52 15.92 8.54 -1.10
C PHE A 52 15.66 10.05 -1.20
N GLU A 53 15.87 10.61 -2.40
CA GLU A 53 15.59 12.01 -2.71
C GLU A 53 14.57 12.08 -3.85
N ALA A 54 13.41 12.66 -3.58
CA ALA A 54 12.30 12.74 -4.54
C ALA A 54 12.68 13.56 -5.77
N TYR A 55 13.33 14.72 -5.56
CA TYR A 55 13.81 15.59 -6.63
C TYR A 55 14.74 14.87 -7.61
N ASP A 56 15.71 14.12 -7.10
CA ASP A 56 16.66 13.38 -7.95
C ASP A 56 15.96 12.27 -8.74
N THR A 57 14.97 11.62 -8.14
CA THR A 57 14.15 10.61 -8.83
C THR A 57 13.38 11.21 -9.99
N LEU A 58 12.74 12.37 -9.79
CA LEU A 58 12.04 13.09 -10.85
C LEU A 58 13.00 13.55 -11.96
N LYS A 59 14.21 14.00 -11.60
CA LYS A 59 15.26 14.32 -12.57
C LYS A 59 15.71 13.11 -13.39
N MET A 60 15.76 11.90 -12.82
CA MET A 60 16.06 10.68 -13.59
C MET A 60 14.92 10.33 -14.54
N LEU A 61 13.66 10.46 -14.12
CA LEU A 61 12.48 10.26 -14.98
C LEU A 61 12.43 11.26 -16.14
N GLU A 62 12.85 12.50 -15.91
CA GLU A 62 12.96 13.52 -16.97
C GLU A 62 14.12 13.26 -17.94
N LYS A 63 15.29 12.91 -17.40
CA LYS A 63 16.54 12.79 -18.14
C LYS A 63 16.60 11.57 -19.05
N TYR A 64 16.05 10.45 -18.61
CA TYR A 64 16.12 9.18 -19.33
C TYR A 64 14.76 8.83 -19.94
N PRO A 65 14.71 8.12 -21.07
CA PRO A 65 13.47 7.78 -21.76
C PRO A 65 12.72 6.63 -21.08
N ILE A 66 12.50 6.76 -19.76
CA ILE A 66 11.77 5.78 -18.95
C ILE A 66 10.30 5.85 -19.35
N THR A 67 9.77 4.72 -19.82
CA THR A 67 8.39 4.62 -20.32
C THR A 67 7.43 4.05 -19.31
N THR A 68 7.89 3.17 -18.44
CA THR A 68 7.08 2.56 -17.39
C THR A 68 7.80 2.66 -16.04
N PHE A 69 7.06 3.07 -15.01
CA PHE A 69 7.62 3.34 -13.70
C PHE A 69 6.82 2.64 -12.60
N PHE A 70 7.52 1.88 -11.76
CA PHE A 70 6.98 1.32 -10.53
C PHE A 70 7.66 1.97 -9.32
N ALA A 71 6.85 2.40 -8.35
CA ALA A 71 7.37 2.85 -7.06
C ALA A 71 6.46 2.40 -5.90
N PRO A 72 7.00 2.21 -4.70
CA PRO A 72 6.17 1.97 -3.52
C PRO A 72 5.42 3.25 -3.13
N PRO A 73 4.24 3.14 -2.48
CA PRO A 73 3.45 4.26 -2.00
C PRO A 73 4.23 5.31 -1.23
N THR A 74 5.16 4.90 -0.36
CA THR A 74 6.03 5.82 0.37
C THR A 74 6.83 6.74 -0.57
N ALA A 75 7.37 6.21 -1.66
CA ALA A 75 8.09 7.03 -2.64
C ALA A 75 7.14 7.98 -3.36
N TYR A 76 5.96 7.53 -3.79
CA TYR A 76 4.97 8.42 -4.40
C TYR A 76 4.54 9.54 -3.46
N ARG A 77 4.33 9.27 -2.16
CA ARG A 77 4.03 10.33 -1.17
C ARG A 77 5.11 11.41 -1.12
N MET A 78 6.38 11.04 -1.28
CA MET A 78 7.48 12.01 -1.32
C MET A 78 7.57 12.73 -2.67
N LEU A 79 7.36 12.02 -3.79
CA LEU A 79 7.39 12.59 -5.13
C LEU A 79 6.33 13.68 -5.33
N VAL A 80 5.12 13.50 -4.78
CA VAL A 80 4.03 14.48 -4.91
C VAL A 80 4.18 15.71 -4.02
N LEU A 81 5.15 15.73 -3.10
CA LEU A 81 5.50 16.92 -2.33
C LEU A 81 6.37 17.91 -3.13
N GLU A 82 7.02 17.43 -4.20
CA GLU A 82 7.77 18.28 -5.13
C GLU A 82 6.81 19.05 -6.06
N ASN A 83 7.28 20.17 -6.61
CA ASN A 83 6.52 20.86 -7.64
C ASN A 83 6.64 20.10 -8.98
N LEU A 84 5.65 19.25 -9.28
CA LEU A 84 5.67 18.39 -10.46
C LEU A 84 5.69 19.15 -11.78
N ASP A 85 5.22 20.41 -11.81
CA ASP A 85 5.25 21.26 -13.00
C ASP A 85 6.68 21.64 -13.43
N ASP A 86 7.66 21.49 -12.54
CA ASP A 86 9.07 21.77 -12.85
C ASP A 86 9.75 20.64 -13.65
N PHE A 87 9.05 19.53 -13.93
CA PHE A 87 9.60 18.33 -14.58
C PHE A 87 8.82 17.96 -15.84
N SER A 88 9.54 17.61 -16.89
CA SER A 88 8.95 17.18 -18.16
C SER A 88 9.04 15.67 -18.34
N LEU A 89 8.01 14.93 -17.87
CA LEU A 89 7.99 13.46 -17.89
C LEU A 89 7.39 12.90 -19.19
N THR A 90 7.79 13.43 -20.34
CA THR A 90 7.17 13.17 -21.65
C THR A 90 7.35 11.73 -22.17
N SER A 91 8.37 11.01 -21.70
CA SER A 91 8.59 9.61 -22.07
C SER A 91 7.73 8.65 -21.25
N LEU A 92 7.30 9.09 -20.07
CA LEU A 92 6.52 8.27 -19.15
C LEU A 92 5.15 7.98 -19.75
N ARG A 93 4.73 6.73 -19.69
CA ARG A 93 3.47 6.24 -20.27
C ARG A 93 2.59 5.55 -19.23
N HIS A 94 3.20 4.87 -18.28
CA HIS A 94 2.49 4.02 -17.35
C HIS A 94 3.18 4.00 -15.97
N CYS A 95 2.38 4.20 -14.92
CA CYS A 95 2.85 4.22 -13.55
C CYS A 95 2.10 3.18 -12.72
N THR A 96 2.81 2.44 -11.91
CA THR A 96 2.23 1.43 -11.01
C THR A 96 2.75 1.58 -9.59
N GLY A 97 1.94 1.17 -8.62
CA GLY A 97 2.30 1.20 -7.20
C GLY A 97 1.80 -0.03 -6.47
N ALA A 98 2.62 -0.59 -5.58
CA ALA A 98 2.26 -1.71 -4.72
C ALA A 98 3.19 -1.81 -3.51
N GLY A 99 2.83 -2.71 -2.57
CA GLY A 99 3.63 -3.00 -1.39
C GLY A 99 3.09 -2.39 -0.11
N GLU A 100 2.28 -1.36 -0.24
CA GLU A 100 1.48 -0.73 0.81
C GLU A 100 0.17 -0.25 0.17
N ALA A 101 -0.80 0.14 0.98
CA ALA A 101 -1.95 0.85 0.45
C ALA A 101 -1.56 2.28 0.04
N LEU A 102 -2.05 2.73 -1.10
CA LEU A 102 -1.79 4.05 -1.65
C LEU A 102 -2.98 4.98 -1.39
N ASN A 103 -2.70 6.16 -0.84
CA ASN A 103 -3.73 7.15 -0.56
C ASN A 103 -4.31 7.71 -1.87
N PRO A 104 -5.63 7.80 -2.01
CA PRO A 104 -6.29 8.38 -3.19
C PRO A 104 -5.78 9.77 -3.56
N GLU A 105 -5.55 10.63 -2.56
CA GLU A 105 -5.00 11.99 -2.74
C GLU A 105 -3.65 11.97 -3.48
N VAL A 106 -2.76 11.05 -3.13
CA VAL A 106 -1.45 10.91 -3.80
C VAL A 106 -1.61 10.55 -5.27
N ILE A 107 -2.59 9.68 -5.60
CA ILE A 107 -2.91 9.31 -6.98
C ILE A 107 -3.40 10.54 -7.76
N ASP A 108 -4.28 11.33 -7.16
CA ASP A 108 -4.87 12.50 -7.79
C ASP A 108 -3.85 13.63 -8.01
N VAL A 109 -2.99 13.91 -7.02
CA VAL A 109 -1.90 14.90 -7.15
C VAL A 109 -0.91 14.47 -8.23
N TRP A 110 -0.46 13.21 -8.22
CA TRP A 110 0.42 12.67 -9.26
C TRP A 110 -0.20 12.79 -10.65
N LYS A 111 -1.47 12.38 -10.80
CA LYS A 111 -2.20 12.46 -12.07
C LYS A 111 -2.35 13.89 -12.55
N LYS A 112 -2.64 14.83 -11.65
CA LYS A 112 -2.79 16.26 -11.99
C LYS A 112 -1.47 16.86 -12.48
N GLY A 113 -0.35 16.56 -11.79
CA GLY A 113 0.96 17.12 -12.12
C GLY A 113 1.64 16.44 -13.31
N THR A 114 1.42 15.13 -13.54
CA THR A 114 2.13 14.38 -14.58
C THR A 114 1.25 13.96 -15.76
N GLY A 115 -0.06 14.00 -15.61
CA GLY A 115 -1.02 13.43 -16.58
C GLY A 115 -1.20 11.91 -16.47
N HIS A 116 -0.45 11.21 -15.61
CA HIS A 116 -0.46 9.75 -15.50
C HIS A 116 -1.16 9.27 -14.24
N HIS A 117 -1.99 8.23 -14.38
CA HIS A 117 -2.60 7.55 -13.23
C HIS A 117 -1.62 6.53 -12.64
N ILE A 118 -1.65 6.34 -11.32
CA ILE A 118 -0.93 5.25 -10.66
C ILE A 118 -1.86 4.05 -10.55
N TRP A 119 -1.51 2.95 -11.20
CA TRP A 119 -2.28 1.72 -11.20
C TRP A 119 -1.86 0.84 -10.02
N GLU A 120 -2.79 0.64 -9.11
CA GLU A 120 -2.51 -0.07 -7.87
C GLU A 120 -2.47 -1.58 -8.07
N GLY A 121 -1.65 -2.24 -7.26
CA GLY A 121 -1.58 -3.69 -7.20
C GLY A 121 -1.27 -4.16 -5.78
N TYR A 122 -1.75 -5.34 -5.46
CA TYR A 122 -1.55 -6.00 -4.18
C TYR A 122 -0.96 -7.39 -4.36
N GLY A 123 -0.07 -7.72 -3.47
CA GLY A 123 0.55 -9.02 -3.37
C GLY A 123 1.58 -9.04 -2.25
N GLN A 124 2.13 -10.21 -2.03
CA GLN A 124 3.13 -10.46 -1.00
C GLN A 124 4.33 -11.15 -1.62
N THR A 125 5.41 -11.33 -0.85
CA THR A 125 6.54 -12.19 -1.26
C THR A 125 6.05 -13.59 -1.60
N GLU A 126 5.06 -14.05 -0.91
CA GLU A 126 4.44 -15.37 -1.01
C GLU A 126 3.54 -15.53 -2.25
N THR A 127 2.99 -14.44 -2.79
CA THR A 127 1.94 -14.51 -3.81
C THR A 127 2.29 -13.84 -5.13
N VAL A 128 3.37 -13.03 -5.18
CA VAL A 128 3.57 -12.10 -6.29
C VAL A 128 2.38 -11.13 -6.38
N LEU A 129 1.97 -10.68 -7.56
CA LEU A 129 0.78 -9.88 -7.78
C LEU A 129 -0.46 -10.77 -7.82
N CYS A 130 -1.35 -10.65 -6.83
CA CYS A 130 -2.58 -11.44 -6.78
C CYS A 130 -3.87 -10.62 -6.94
N VAL A 131 -3.81 -9.30 -6.75
CA VAL A 131 -4.90 -8.35 -7.04
C VAL A 131 -4.32 -7.12 -7.72
N ALA A 132 -4.99 -6.55 -8.72
CA ALA A 132 -4.54 -5.31 -9.36
C ALA A 132 -5.67 -4.58 -10.09
N THR A 133 -5.48 -3.29 -10.29
CA THR A 133 -6.23 -2.51 -11.28
C THR A 133 -5.46 -2.57 -12.60
N PHE A 134 -6.04 -3.22 -13.60
CA PHE A 134 -5.41 -3.42 -14.91
C PHE A 134 -5.73 -2.27 -15.87
N PRO A 135 -4.83 -1.93 -16.82
CA PRO A 135 -5.11 -0.99 -17.89
C PRO A 135 -6.40 -1.29 -18.63
N GLY A 136 -7.22 -0.26 -18.84
CA GLY A 136 -8.53 -0.40 -19.47
C GLY A 136 -9.69 -0.65 -18.52
N MET A 137 -9.41 -0.92 -17.25
CA MET A 137 -10.44 -0.98 -16.21
C MET A 137 -10.76 0.42 -15.68
N LYS A 138 -11.94 0.57 -15.06
CA LYS A 138 -12.27 1.78 -14.31
C LYS A 138 -11.42 1.82 -13.05
N ALA A 139 -10.55 2.81 -12.93
CA ALA A 139 -9.80 3.01 -11.70
C ALA A 139 -10.73 3.43 -10.54
N LYS A 140 -10.56 2.79 -9.39
CA LYS A 140 -11.18 3.18 -8.11
C LYS A 140 -10.03 3.50 -7.15
N PRO A 141 -9.61 4.78 -7.02
CA PRO A 141 -8.48 5.16 -6.17
C PRO A 141 -8.62 4.65 -4.73
N GLY A 142 -7.55 4.07 -4.18
CA GLY A 142 -7.56 3.43 -2.86
C GLY A 142 -8.02 1.97 -2.86
N SER A 143 -8.53 1.46 -3.99
CA SER A 143 -8.81 0.04 -4.16
C SER A 143 -7.57 -0.69 -4.66
N MET A 144 -7.35 -1.91 -4.20
CA MET A 144 -6.29 -2.78 -4.73
C MET A 144 -6.58 -3.29 -6.17
N GLY A 145 -7.82 -3.16 -6.65
CA GLY A 145 -8.27 -3.69 -7.94
C GLY A 145 -9.03 -5.02 -7.83
N VAL A 146 -8.96 -5.85 -8.85
CA VAL A 146 -9.62 -7.17 -8.94
C VAL A 146 -8.61 -8.30 -8.88
N ALA A 147 -9.07 -9.53 -8.61
CA ALA A 147 -8.22 -10.71 -8.61
C ALA A 147 -7.46 -10.87 -9.92
N ALA A 148 -6.15 -11.08 -9.84
CA ALA A 148 -5.31 -11.31 -11.01
C ALA A 148 -5.58 -12.69 -11.64
N PRO A 149 -5.46 -12.82 -12.97
CA PRO A 149 -5.61 -14.11 -13.63
C PRO A 149 -4.73 -15.20 -13.01
N GLY A 150 -5.35 -16.33 -12.68
CA GLY A 150 -4.69 -17.47 -12.02
C GLY A 150 -4.86 -17.52 -10.51
N PHE A 151 -5.46 -16.48 -9.90
CA PHE A 151 -5.83 -16.48 -8.48
C PHE A 151 -7.36 -16.49 -8.32
N LYS A 152 -7.84 -17.34 -7.43
CA LYS A 152 -9.22 -17.31 -6.92
C LYS A 152 -9.17 -16.73 -5.52
N MET A 153 -9.58 -15.48 -5.38
CA MET A 153 -9.55 -14.74 -4.13
C MET A 153 -10.93 -14.77 -3.47
N ALA A 154 -10.96 -14.71 -2.14
CA ALA A 154 -12.18 -14.54 -1.36
C ALA A 154 -11.91 -13.69 -0.12
N ILE A 155 -12.97 -13.13 0.43
CA ILE A 155 -13.01 -12.59 1.79
C ILE A 155 -13.69 -13.65 2.65
N VAL A 156 -13.04 -14.08 3.72
CA VAL A 156 -13.52 -15.18 4.55
C VAL A 156 -13.59 -14.80 6.02
N ASP A 157 -14.47 -15.49 6.74
CA ASP A 157 -14.58 -15.40 8.21
C ASP A 157 -13.52 -16.26 8.94
N GLU A 158 -13.63 -16.35 10.26
CA GLU A 158 -12.74 -17.12 11.13
C GLU A 158 -12.85 -18.65 10.89
N ASP A 159 -14.01 -19.11 10.41
CA ASP A 159 -14.28 -20.53 10.09
C ASP A 159 -13.85 -20.88 8.64
N GLY A 160 -13.50 -19.89 7.83
CA GLY A 160 -13.08 -20.05 6.44
C GLY A 160 -14.24 -20.09 5.45
N GLU A 161 -15.43 -19.63 5.86
CA GLU A 161 -16.58 -19.47 4.97
C GLU A 161 -16.50 -18.12 4.26
N GLU A 162 -16.91 -18.09 2.97
CA GLU A 162 -16.89 -16.87 2.17
C GLU A 162 -17.96 -15.90 2.65
N LEU A 163 -17.53 -14.65 2.91
CA LEU A 163 -18.41 -13.57 3.34
C LEU A 163 -19.14 -12.92 2.15
N PRO A 164 -20.34 -12.39 2.38
CA PRO A 164 -21.06 -11.57 1.40
C PRO A 164 -20.26 -10.33 0.95
N ILE A 165 -20.62 -9.82 -0.24
CA ILE A 165 -20.09 -8.58 -0.78
C ILE A 165 -20.30 -7.43 0.22
N GLY A 166 -19.25 -6.63 0.43
CA GLY A 166 -19.24 -5.49 1.35
C GLY A 166 -18.90 -5.85 2.80
N GLU A 167 -18.89 -7.12 3.17
CA GLU A 167 -18.49 -7.55 4.51
C GLU A 167 -16.97 -7.68 4.65
N GLU A 168 -16.46 -7.27 5.82
CA GLU A 168 -15.03 -7.29 6.13
C GLU A 168 -14.61 -8.63 6.72
N GLY A 169 -13.56 -9.23 6.14
CA GLY A 169 -12.98 -10.48 6.61
C GLY A 169 -11.49 -10.60 6.28
N GLU A 170 -10.94 -11.81 6.44
CA GLU A 170 -9.57 -12.12 6.01
C GLU A 170 -9.51 -12.30 4.49
N ILE A 171 -8.49 -11.71 3.87
CA ILE A 171 -8.22 -11.92 2.44
C ILE A 171 -7.56 -13.28 2.27
N ALA A 172 -8.20 -14.17 1.51
CA ALA A 172 -7.75 -15.54 1.31
C ALA A 172 -7.64 -15.90 -0.17
N ILE A 173 -6.72 -16.82 -0.47
CA ILE A 173 -6.50 -17.36 -1.81
C ILE A 173 -6.88 -18.84 -1.80
N SER A 174 -7.73 -19.26 -2.73
CA SER A 174 -8.11 -20.67 -2.87
C SER A 174 -6.92 -21.51 -3.36
N ILE A 175 -6.62 -22.58 -2.63
CA ILE A 175 -5.55 -23.53 -2.95
C ILE A 175 -6.11 -24.90 -3.36
N LYS A 176 -7.43 -25.04 -3.45
CA LYS A 176 -8.12 -26.25 -3.87
C LYS A 176 -9.27 -25.90 -4.82
N PRO A 177 -9.58 -26.72 -5.83
CA PRO A 177 -8.86 -27.97 -6.20
C PRO A 177 -7.47 -27.70 -6.81
N ASP A 178 -7.24 -26.49 -7.38
CA ASP A 178 -6.03 -26.15 -8.10
C ASP A 178 -5.17 -25.19 -7.27
N PHE A 179 -3.90 -25.54 -7.09
CA PHE A 179 -2.94 -24.68 -6.40
C PHE A 179 -2.43 -23.59 -7.34
N PRO A 180 -2.51 -22.29 -6.98
CA PRO A 180 -2.10 -21.19 -7.87
C PRO A 180 -0.60 -21.22 -8.16
N VAL A 181 -0.21 -21.12 -9.42
CA VAL A 181 1.19 -21.13 -9.86
C VAL A 181 2.02 -19.98 -9.24
N GLY A 182 1.39 -18.85 -8.95
CA GLY A 182 2.03 -17.67 -8.36
C GLY A 182 2.17 -17.73 -6.84
N LEU A 183 1.58 -18.74 -6.18
CA LEU A 183 1.66 -18.89 -4.73
C LEU A 183 2.87 -19.76 -4.36
N PHE A 184 3.58 -19.41 -3.29
CA PHE A 184 4.72 -20.17 -2.79
C PHE A 184 4.29 -21.52 -2.17
N ASP A 185 5.21 -22.49 -2.14
CA ASP A 185 4.92 -23.83 -1.57
C ASP A 185 4.91 -23.87 -0.03
N GLY A 186 5.36 -22.81 0.62
CA GLY A 186 5.42 -22.69 2.06
C GLY A 186 6.78 -22.20 2.59
N TYR A 187 6.83 -21.90 3.87
CA TYR A 187 8.03 -21.46 4.56
C TYR A 187 8.96 -22.63 4.85
N TRP A 188 10.23 -22.48 4.44
CA TRP A 188 11.24 -23.53 4.62
C TRP A 188 11.45 -23.87 6.09
N LYS A 189 11.28 -25.15 6.43
CA LYS A 189 11.45 -25.70 7.79
C LYS A 189 10.67 -24.96 8.89
N ASN A 190 9.55 -24.33 8.56
CA ASN A 190 8.70 -23.62 9.49
C ASN A 190 7.24 -24.12 9.41
N ALA A 191 7.02 -25.30 10.00
CA ALA A 191 5.70 -25.95 10.00
C ALA A 191 4.64 -25.12 10.72
N GLU A 192 5.01 -24.39 11.78
CA GLU A 192 4.08 -23.54 12.53
C GLU A 192 3.53 -22.39 11.65
N ALA A 193 4.40 -21.67 10.97
CA ALA A 193 3.97 -20.59 10.05
C ALA A 193 3.15 -21.16 8.89
N ASN A 194 3.53 -22.33 8.35
CA ASN A 194 2.76 -22.98 7.29
C ASN A 194 1.36 -23.37 7.76
N ASN A 195 1.22 -23.97 8.92
CA ASN A 195 -0.07 -24.33 9.49
C ASN A 195 -0.95 -23.10 9.81
N LYS A 196 -0.32 -21.98 10.11
CA LYS A 196 -1.04 -20.71 10.36
C LYS A 196 -1.62 -20.12 9.09
N CYS A 197 -0.89 -20.14 7.97
CA CYS A 197 -1.33 -19.51 6.72
C CYS A 197 -2.06 -20.46 5.77
N PHE A 198 -1.79 -21.78 5.79
CA PHE A 198 -2.51 -22.76 4.98
C PHE A 198 -3.53 -23.49 5.83
N ARG A 199 -4.82 -23.13 5.72
CA ARG A 199 -5.92 -23.73 6.49
C ARG A 199 -7.04 -24.18 5.56
N GLY A 200 -7.43 -25.44 5.63
CA GLY A 200 -8.53 -25.99 4.85
C GLY A 200 -8.29 -25.90 3.34
N ARG A 201 -9.04 -25.05 2.65
CA ARG A 201 -8.91 -24.79 1.21
C ARG A 201 -8.27 -23.44 0.90
N TRP A 202 -7.76 -22.74 1.91
CA TRP A 202 -7.30 -21.38 1.80
C TRP A 202 -5.83 -21.20 2.19
N TYR A 203 -5.16 -20.31 1.49
CA TYR A 203 -4.01 -19.56 1.97
C TYR A 203 -4.48 -18.21 2.48
N TYR A 204 -4.23 -17.92 3.74
CA TYR A 204 -4.56 -16.67 4.40
C TYR A 204 -3.41 -15.70 4.29
N THR A 205 -3.67 -14.53 3.73
CA THR A 205 -2.64 -13.50 3.51
C THR A 205 -2.20 -12.81 4.81
N GLY A 206 -3.02 -12.92 5.87
CA GLY A 206 -2.85 -12.15 7.10
C GLY A 206 -3.26 -10.69 6.97
N ASP A 207 -3.92 -10.35 5.86
CA ASP A 207 -4.48 -9.04 5.59
C ASP A 207 -6.00 -9.12 5.64
N ARG A 208 -6.66 -8.03 6.06
CA ARG A 208 -8.10 -7.90 6.10
C ARG A 208 -8.57 -6.92 5.04
N GLY A 209 -9.76 -7.18 4.50
CA GLY A 209 -10.35 -6.35 3.47
C GLY A 209 -11.81 -6.73 3.22
N TYR A 210 -12.38 -6.13 2.21
CA TYR A 210 -13.69 -6.47 1.68
C TYR A 210 -13.68 -6.39 0.16
N VAL A 211 -14.70 -6.96 -0.49
CA VAL A 211 -14.92 -6.83 -1.94
C VAL A 211 -16.20 -6.05 -2.17
N ASP A 212 -16.18 -5.10 -3.14
CA ASP A 212 -17.35 -4.33 -3.50
C ASP A 212 -18.20 -5.00 -4.60
N GLU A 213 -19.35 -4.40 -4.93
CA GLU A 213 -20.30 -4.91 -5.93
C GLU A 213 -19.71 -5.05 -7.36
N ASP A 214 -18.65 -4.30 -7.67
CA ASP A 214 -17.94 -4.37 -8.95
C ASP A 214 -16.77 -5.39 -8.92
N GLY A 215 -16.56 -6.08 -7.78
CA GLY A 215 -15.52 -7.08 -7.59
C GLY A 215 -14.14 -6.50 -7.25
N TYR A 216 -14.06 -5.23 -6.84
CA TYR A 216 -12.82 -4.60 -6.39
C TYR A 216 -12.56 -4.90 -4.93
N TYR A 217 -11.31 -5.27 -4.64
CA TYR A 217 -10.82 -5.53 -3.29
C TYR A 217 -10.33 -4.25 -2.63
N TRP A 218 -10.70 -4.07 -1.37
CA TRP A 218 -10.33 -2.92 -0.56
C TRP A 218 -9.57 -3.39 0.66
N PHE A 219 -8.42 -2.78 0.90
CA PHE A 219 -7.56 -3.09 2.04
C PHE A 219 -8.05 -2.34 3.28
N VAL A 220 -8.22 -3.07 4.40
CA VAL A 220 -8.57 -2.49 5.70
C VAL A 220 -7.35 -2.38 6.60
N GLY A 221 -6.53 -3.42 6.66
CA GLY A 221 -5.33 -3.45 7.48
C GLY A 221 -4.74 -4.85 7.59
N ARG A 222 -3.58 -4.94 8.25
CA ARG A 222 -3.07 -6.23 8.71
C ARG A 222 -4.01 -6.78 9.79
N ALA A 223 -4.20 -8.08 9.82
CA ALA A 223 -5.04 -8.70 10.85
C ALA A 223 -4.56 -8.40 12.27
N ASP A 224 -3.23 -8.21 12.44
CA ASP A 224 -2.57 -7.87 13.70
C ASP A 224 -2.45 -6.35 13.96
N ASP A 225 -2.81 -5.50 13.02
CA ASP A 225 -2.79 -4.04 13.14
C ASP A 225 -4.19 -3.42 13.30
N VAL A 226 -5.27 -4.17 13.02
CA VAL A 226 -6.64 -3.69 13.18
C VAL A 226 -6.90 -3.31 14.62
N ILE A 227 -7.37 -2.08 14.84
CA ILE A 227 -7.64 -1.51 16.16
C ILE A 227 -9.03 -1.92 16.61
N ILE A 228 -9.11 -2.54 17.79
CA ILE A 228 -10.38 -2.95 18.39
C ILE A 228 -10.75 -1.96 19.48
N SER A 229 -11.54 -0.92 19.09
CA SER A 229 -11.99 0.12 19.99
C SER A 229 -13.45 -0.08 20.37
N SER A 230 -13.71 -0.49 21.60
CA SER A 230 -15.03 -0.97 22.04
C SER A 230 -15.46 -2.18 21.19
N SER A 231 -16.53 -2.08 20.41
CA SER A 231 -16.97 -3.16 19.50
C SER A 231 -16.63 -2.87 18.03
N TYR A 232 -15.89 -1.78 17.77
CA TYR A 232 -15.56 -1.37 16.41
C TYR A 232 -14.19 -1.90 16.00
N ARG A 233 -14.12 -2.44 14.77
CA ARG A 233 -12.87 -2.75 14.09
C ARG A 233 -12.50 -1.55 13.21
N ILE A 234 -11.32 -1.00 13.40
CA ILE A 234 -10.86 0.21 12.72
C ILE A 234 -9.54 -0.10 12.02
N GLY A 235 -9.54 0.01 10.70
CA GLY A 235 -8.34 -0.13 9.90
C GLY A 235 -7.43 1.10 10.06
N PRO A 236 -6.16 0.93 10.44
CA PRO A 236 -5.23 2.06 10.53
C PRO A 236 -5.16 2.88 9.25
N PHE A 237 -5.14 2.22 8.09
CA PHE A 237 -4.96 2.85 6.79
C PHE A 237 -6.02 3.89 6.45
N GLU A 238 -7.31 3.62 6.75
CA GLU A 238 -8.36 4.58 6.43
C GLU A 238 -8.27 5.87 7.26
N VAL A 239 -7.79 5.76 8.52
CA VAL A 239 -7.54 6.92 9.38
C VAL A 239 -6.30 7.68 8.92
N GLU A 240 -5.25 6.97 8.51
CA GLU A 240 -4.03 7.55 7.92
C GLU A 240 -4.35 8.29 6.63
N SER A 241 -5.17 7.70 5.76
CA SER A 241 -5.62 8.34 4.51
C SER A 241 -6.36 9.64 4.79
N ALA A 242 -7.33 9.60 5.68
CA ALA A 242 -8.08 10.79 6.08
C ALA A 242 -7.17 11.88 6.67
N LEU A 243 -6.16 11.52 7.45
CA LEU A 243 -5.19 12.49 7.97
C LEU A 243 -4.35 13.13 6.87
N VAL A 244 -3.88 12.33 5.90
CA VAL A 244 -3.02 12.79 4.79
C VAL A 244 -3.79 13.70 3.81
N GLU A 245 -5.12 13.61 3.73
CA GLU A 245 -5.94 14.55 2.96
C GLU A 245 -5.85 16.00 3.48
N HIS A 246 -5.40 16.19 4.72
CA HIS A 246 -5.29 17.52 5.31
C HIS A 246 -3.97 18.19 4.92
N ASP A 247 -4.01 19.41 4.39
CA ASP A 247 -2.87 20.20 3.88
C ASP A 247 -1.66 20.33 4.82
N SER A 248 -1.90 20.25 6.13
CA SER A 248 -0.84 20.36 7.15
C SER A 248 -0.16 19.02 7.45
N VAL A 249 -0.62 17.89 6.87
CA VAL A 249 -0.09 16.56 7.12
C VAL A 249 0.74 16.05 5.95
N ALA A 250 2.02 15.78 6.21
CA ALA A 250 2.90 15.14 5.23
C ALA A 250 2.81 13.61 5.29
N GLU A 251 2.80 13.05 6.52
CA GLU A 251 2.70 11.62 6.75
C GLU A 251 1.93 11.34 8.04
N ALA A 252 1.26 10.20 8.09
CA ALA A 252 0.59 9.74 9.30
C ALA A 252 0.80 8.24 9.51
N ALA A 253 0.91 7.82 10.77
CA ALA A 253 0.89 6.43 11.18
C ALA A 253 -0.10 6.26 12.33
N VAL A 254 -0.94 5.23 12.25
CA VAL A 254 -2.00 4.98 13.22
C VAL A 254 -1.82 3.62 13.86
N ILE A 255 -1.98 3.57 15.18
CA ILE A 255 -1.93 2.34 15.99
C ILE A 255 -3.06 2.28 17.00
N GLY A 256 -3.37 1.08 17.47
CA GLY A 256 -4.15 0.87 18.68
C GLY A 256 -3.28 1.14 19.91
N LYS A 257 -3.74 2.04 20.78
CA LYS A 257 -3.18 2.25 22.11
C LYS A 257 -4.08 1.61 23.15
N PRO A 258 -3.56 0.78 24.06
CA PRO A 258 -4.37 0.18 25.12
C PRO A 258 -5.15 1.22 25.92
N ASP A 259 -6.43 0.96 26.16
CA ASP A 259 -7.34 1.82 26.92
C ASP A 259 -8.21 0.95 27.87
N PRO A 260 -8.31 1.29 29.18
CA PRO A 260 -8.99 0.46 30.15
C PRO A 260 -10.51 0.35 29.95
N ILE A 261 -11.11 1.27 29.19
CA ILE A 261 -12.57 1.29 28.98
C ILE A 261 -12.92 0.72 27.62
N ARG A 262 -12.11 0.99 26.59
CA ARG A 262 -12.40 0.68 25.19
C ARG A 262 -11.63 -0.51 24.64
N GLY A 263 -10.74 -1.11 25.44
CA GLY A 263 -9.73 -2.07 24.95
C GLY A 263 -8.58 -1.35 24.27
N GLU A 264 -8.88 -0.65 23.19
CA GLU A 264 -7.93 0.22 22.48
C GLU A 264 -8.58 1.55 22.09
N ILE A 265 -7.75 2.59 21.94
CA ILE A 265 -8.11 3.84 21.27
C ILE A 265 -7.24 4.04 20.03
N VAL A 266 -7.79 4.76 19.06
CA VAL A 266 -7.04 5.17 17.87
C VAL A 266 -6.04 6.24 18.28
N LYS A 267 -4.76 5.99 18.06
CA LYS A 267 -3.66 6.95 18.25
C LYS A 267 -2.93 7.18 16.95
N ALA A 268 -2.73 8.46 16.59
CA ALA A 268 -1.99 8.87 15.41
C ALA A 268 -0.65 9.50 15.78
N TYR A 269 0.38 9.17 15.01
CA TYR A 269 1.65 9.89 14.93
C TYR A 269 1.67 10.62 13.59
N VAL A 270 1.89 11.93 13.61
CA VAL A 270 1.73 12.79 12.44
C VAL A 270 3.00 13.59 12.21
N VAL A 271 3.51 13.51 10.99
CA VAL A 271 4.56 14.41 10.46
C VAL A 271 3.87 15.55 9.75
N LEU A 272 4.13 16.76 10.18
CA LEU A 272 3.53 17.95 9.58
C LEU A 272 4.30 18.42 8.33
N THR A 273 3.59 19.06 7.42
CA THR A 273 4.20 19.91 6.39
C THR A 273 4.80 21.15 7.06
N THR A 274 5.60 21.92 6.32
CA THR A 274 6.19 23.17 6.85
C THR A 274 5.19 24.32 6.99
N LYS A 275 3.91 24.09 6.67
CA LYS A 275 2.88 25.15 6.63
C LYS A 275 2.46 25.64 8.01
N GLU A 276 2.33 24.73 8.98
CA GLU A 276 1.83 25.07 10.32
C GLU A 276 2.65 24.41 11.43
N PRO A 277 2.87 25.13 12.57
CA PRO A 277 3.55 24.54 13.71
C PRO A 277 2.63 23.59 14.50
N PRO A 278 3.21 22.63 15.25
CA PRO A 278 2.46 21.79 16.17
C PRO A 278 1.66 22.61 17.19
N SER A 279 0.36 22.33 17.32
CA SER A 279 -0.50 23.02 18.28
C SER A 279 -1.67 22.12 18.73
N GLN A 280 -2.26 22.45 19.88
CA GLN A 280 -3.46 21.78 20.37
C GLN A 280 -4.68 22.07 19.47
N GLN A 281 -4.70 23.26 18.87
CA GLN A 281 -5.75 23.64 17.93
C GLN A 281 -5.69 22.77 16.65
N LEU A 282 -4.51 22.56 16.10
CA LEU A 282 -4.31 21.71 14.94
C LEU A 282 -4.69 20.24 15.24
N LYS A 283 -4.41 19.73 16.46
CA LYS A 283 -4.89 18.38 16.85
C LYS A 283 -6.41 18.27 16.77
N LEU A 284 -7.13 19.25 17.28
CA LEU A 284 -8.60 19.29 17.23
C LEU A 284 -9.13 19.40 15.80
N GLU A 285 -8.46 20.18 14.97
CA GLU A 285 -8.78 20.32 13.55
C GLU A 285 -8.61 18.99 12.80
N LEU A 286 -7.47 18.32 12.95
CA LEU A 286 -7.24 17.00 12.37
C LEU A 286 -8.24 15.94 12.86
N GLN A 287 -8.57 15.93 14.16
CA GLN A 287 -9.61 15.04 14.70
C GLN A 287 -10.97 15.30 14.07
N ASN A 288 -11.36 16.57 13.87
CA ASN A 288 -12.61 16.93 13.24
C ASN A 288 -12.61 16.63 11.74
N HIS A 289 -11.49 16.85 11.07
CA HIS A 289 -11.33 16.46 9.67
C HIS A 289 -11.58 14.96 9.48
N VAL A 290 -10.90 14.11 10.25
CA VAL A 290 -11.11 12.65 10.18
C VAL A 290 -12.58 12.28 10.45
N LYS A 291 -13.26 12.91 11.41
CA LYS A 291 -14.69 12.68 11.68
C LYS A 291 -15.58 13.08 10.51
N SER A 292 -15.18 14.05 9.70
CA SER A 292 -15.98 14.54 8.57
C SER A 292 -15.87 13.67 7.33
N VAL A 293 -14.70 13.02 7.12
CA VAL A 293 -14.41 12.22 5.92
C VAL A 293 -14.51 10.71 6.16
N THR A 294 -14.57 10.28 7.44
CA THR A 294 -14.76 8.87 7.83
C THR A 294 -15.94 8.72 8.79
N ALA A 295 -16.18 7.48 9.27
CA ALA A 295 -17.16 7.28 10.34
C ALA A 295 -16.67 7.95 11.65
N PRO A 296 -17.56 8.67 12.39
CA PRO A 296 -17.16 9.49 13.55
C PRO A 296 -16.42 8.74 14.66
N TYR A 297 -16.58 7.43 14.80
CA TYR A 297 -15.88 6.64 15.81
C TYR A 297 -14.41 6.33 15.46
N LYS A 298 -13.99 6.55 14.21
CA LYS A 298 -12.66 6.23 13.69
C LYS A 298 -11.60 7.31 13.98
N TYR A 299 -12.00 8.51 14.40
CA TYR A 299 -11.04 9.60 14.62
C TYR A 299 -9.98 9.26 15.66
N PRO A 300 -8.74 9.72 15.49
CA PRO A 300 -7.69 9.52 16.48
C PRO A 300 -7.99 10.31 17.76
N ARG A 301 -8.08 9.58 18.89
CA ARG A 301 -8.31 10.22 20.20
C ARG A 301 -7.07 10.90 20.73
N GLU A 302 -5.93 10.41 20.34
CA GLU A 302 -4.64 11.01 20.62
C GLU A 302 -3.86 11.25 19.33
N ILE A 303 -3.18 12.39 19.24
CA ILE A 303 -2.29 12.75 18.14
C ILE A 303 -0.97 13.23 18.75
N ASP A 304 0.12 12.59 18.34
CA ASP A 304 1.48 13.07 18.63
C ASP A 304 2.09 13.59 17.33
N PHE A 305 2.59 14.83 17.35
CA PHE A 305 3.40 15.35 16.26
C PHE A 305 4.84 14.89 16.42
N VAL A 306 5.41 14.35 15.34
CA VAL A 306 6.77 13.80 15.30
C VAL A 306 7.53 14.38 14.10
N GLU A 307 8.86 14.41 14.19
CA GLU A 307 9.70 14.86 13.07
C GLU A 307 9.77 13.82 11.97
N GLU A 308 9.82 12.54 12.34
CA GLU A 308 9.83 11.42 11.38
C GLU A 308 9.13 10.19 11.97
N LEU A 309 8.62 9.32 11.10
CA LEU A 309 8.06 8.03 11.46
C LEU A 309 9.13 6.93 11.38
N PRO A 310 9.11 5.92 12.27
CA PRO A 310 10.01 4.78 12.15
C PRO A 310 9.65 3.98 10.89
N LYS A 311 10.63 3.79 10.02
CA LYS A 311 10.48 3.12 8.72
C LYS A 311 11.48 1.98 8.56
N THR A 312 11.12 1.02 7.72
CA THR A 312 12.06 0.05 7.18
C THR A 312 12.97 0.73 6.16
N ILE A 313 14.03 0.04 5.74
CA ILE A 313 14.91 0.51 4.65
C ILE A 313 14.11 0.82 3.37
N SER A 314 13.00 0.11 3.14
CA SER A 314 12.10 0.35 2.00
C SER A 314 11.09 1.47 2.21
N GLY A 315 11.11 2.15 3.35
CA GLY A 315 10.20 3.25 3.68
C GLY A 315 8.88 2.83 4.33
N LYS A 316 8.60 1.53 4.51
CA LYS A 316 7.36 1.08 5.18
C LYS A 316 7.35 1.46 6.65
N ILE A 317 6.23 1.97 7.14
CA ILE A 317 6.02 2.35 8.53
C ILE A 317 6.10 1.11 9.43
N ARG A 318 6.91 1.19 10.49
CA ARG A 318 7.10 0.13 11.48
C ARG A 318 6.15 0.32 12.67
N ARG A 319 4.87 -0.03 12.48
CA ARG A 319 3.84 0.14 13.52
C ARG A 319 4.15 -0.66 14.80
N ALA A 320 4.81 -1.80 14.69
CA ALA A 320 5.27 -2.56 15.86
C ALA A 320 6.18 -1.70 16.76
N GLU A 321 7.13 -0.97 16.19
CA GLU A 321 8.02 -0.06 16.92
C GLU A 321 7.26 1.09 17.59
N LEU A 322 6.26 1.67 16.92
CA LEU A 322 5.38 2.68 17.51
C LEU A 322 4.58 2.13 18.69
N ARG A 323 4.08 0.89 18.59
CA ARG A 323 3.40 0.21 19.72
C ARG A 323 4.36 -0.04 20.88
N ASP A 324 5.61 -0.40 20.61
CA ASP A 324 6.61 -0.63 21.66
C ASP A 324 7.02 0.69 22.35
N ILE A 325 7.18 1.78 21.59
CA ILE A 325 7.39 3.13 22.14
C ILE A 325 6.23 3.54 23.03
N GLU A 326 4.99 3.25 22.63
CA GLU A 326 3.81 3.62 23.41
C GLU A 326 3.67 2.80 24.70
N LYS A 327 4.03 1.50 24.69
CA LYS A 327 4.04 0.66 25.88
C LYS A 327 5.11 1.06 26.89
N ALA A 328 6.18 1.72 26.43
CA ALA A 328 7.28 2.17 27.28
C ALA A 328 7.01 3.53 27.97
N LYS A 329 5.96 4.26 27.58
CA LYS A 329 5.49 5.50 28.22
C LYS A 329 4.64 5.22 29.45
#